data_c7a3b82c50d1a6e7df71988fb443c3f2
#
_entry.id   c7a3b82c50d1a6e7df71988fb443c3f2
#
_cell.length_a   1.000
_cell.length_b   1.000
_cell.length_c   1.000
_cell.angle_alpha   90.00
_cell.angle_beta   90.00
_cell.angle_gamma   90.00
#
_symmetry.space_group_name_H-M   'P 1'
#
loop_
_entity.id
_entity.type
_entity.pdbx_description
1 polymer ?
#
loop_
_entity_poly.entity_id
_entity_poly.type
_entity_poly.pdbx_seq_one_letter_code
_entity_poly.pdbx_strand_id
1 'polypeptide(L)'
;MKRKLLALLLASVMVLSLVACGQKETPDTPEMPDDQEEVKDYSGYTIRIYSNSNSTERTTWLIQEAKDAGFTISIDDNSVISGDTAAIQAANENKDGDILFGLNETRWSQVVDGVYENLKLVDWTPTWAGEVGEYAYPGAAYGLVIQNVLMLYRNDELGTNGEKLHFQHWADIVDCGYTWYRQNKVGGTTNANINSAMLYAFVDPSSPAGGISTEGWETLWKYCAEGKYSSDDTYKYGFDPLNKGDVAVSTFYSSSLYGKIDAAAESSEHPLKGAMTPENWDLVEIDDGTYYIAEYIGILDKAGRTEEETEAVKAFAEWFGSAETQAAWGEEFDSYPCNTAAADILYPDGIPAIYTLKNFALTKVDGTDMTYAEYVAEHSSEWTNIMTNLGFYWADASAAVAEPDWANLDWATLTQKAA
;
A
#
# COMPACT_ATOMS: atom_id res chain seq x y z
N MET A 1 -24.52 -6.86 -1.18
CA MET A 1 -25.78 -6.98 -1.99
C MET A 1 -26.51 -5.66 -2.27
N LYS A 2 -26.57 -4.69 -1.36
CA LYS A 2 -27.26 -3.40 -1.61
C LYS A 2 -26.47 -2.46 -2.57
N ARG A 3 -25.15 -2.51 -2.60
CA ARG A 3 -24.29 -1.67 -3.47
C ARG A 3 -24.30 -2.11 -4.95
N LYS A 4 -24.37 -3.42 -5.22
CA LYS A 4 -24.50 -3.94 -6.61
C LYS A 4 -25.82 -3.59 -7.29
N LEU A 5 -26.88 -3.29 -6.52
CA LEU A 5 -28.17 -2.83 -7.07
C LEU A 5 -28.12 -1.36 -7.53
N LEU A 6 -27.23 -0.54 -6.93
CA LEU A 6 -27.13 0.90 -7.26
C LEU A 6 -26.38 1.10 -8.60
N ALA A 7 -25.34 0.32 -8.86
CA ALA A 7 -24.59 0.37 -10.13
C ALA A 7 -25.45 -0.07 -11.33
N LEU A 8 -26.30 -1.11 -11.15
CA LEU A 8 -27.24 -1.53 -12.16
C LEU A 8 -28.36 -0.51 -12.43
N LEU A 9 -28.73 0.29 -11.41
CA LEU A 9 -29.74 1.35 -11.55
C LEU A 9 -29.21 2.57 -12.30
N LEU A 10 -27.92 2.93 -12.11
CA LEU A 10 -27.28 4.03 -12.84
C LEU A 10 -27.08 3.69 -14.32
N ALA A 11 -26.68 2.47 -14.65
CA ALA A 11 -26.56 2.01 -16.05
C ALA A 11 -27.93 1.96 -16.75
N SER A 12 -29.01 1.62 -16.07
CA SER A 12 -30.35 1.58 -16.65
C SER A 12 -30.98 2.98 -16.84
N VAL A 13 -30.57 3.99 -16.07
CA VAL A 13 -31.07 5.37 -16.23
C VAL A 13 -30.45 6.06 -17.44
N MET A 14 -29.20 5.76 -17.81
CA MET A 14 -28.60 6.30 -19.04
C MET A 14 -29.22 5.73 -20.33
N VAL A 15 -29.70 4.50 -20.31
CA VAL A 15 -30.35 3.90 -21.50
C VAL A 15 -31.81 4.37 -21.69
N LEU A 16 -32.50 4.82 -20.62
CA LEU A 16 -33.89 5.25 -20.68
C LEU A 16 -34.07 6.74 -21.06
N SER A 17 -33.04 7.55 -21.03
CA SER A 17 -33.09 8.98 -21.47
C SER A 17 -33.08 9.16 -22.99
N LEU A 18 -32.84 8.12 -23.78
CA LEU A 18 -32.77 8.17 -25.24
C LEU A 18 -34.08 7.79 -25.95
N VAL A 19 -35.17 7.46 -25.26
CA VAL A 19 -36.40 6.96 -25.89
C VAL A 19 -37.62 7.90 -25.75
N ALA A 20 -37.48 9.07 -25.19
CA ALA A 20 -38.61 9.99 -24.99
C ALA A 20 -38.45 11.31 -25.75
N CYS A 21 -38.46 11.28 -27.07
CA CYS A 21 -38.88 12.44 -27.87
C CYS A 21 -39.53 11.98 -29.17
N GLY A 22 -40.85 11.91 -29.12
CA GLY A 22 -41.67 11.73 -30.33
C GLY A 22 -41.79 13.02 -31.12
N GLN A 23 -41.65 12.84 -32.41
CA GLN A 23 -42.02 13.65 -33.60
C GLN A 23 -42.59 15.05 -33.35
N LYS A 24 -41.88 16.05 -33.84
CA LYS A 24 -42.42 17.20 -34.58
C LYS A 24 -41.37 17.78 -35.53
N GLU A 25 -41.86 18.15 -36.71
CA GLU A 25 -41.22 18.60 -37.91
C GLU A 25 -40.02 19.55 -37.81
N THR A 26 -39.08 19.35 -38.71
CA THR A 26 -37.80 20.01 -39.02
C THR A 26 -37.87 21.53 -39.18
N PRO A 27 -36.84 22.25 -38.75
CA PRO A 27 -35.98 22.96 -39.67
C PRO A 27 -34.52 22.56 -39.56
N ASP A 28 -33.77 22.71 -40.65
CA ASP A 28 -32.37 22.40 -40.84
C ASP A 28 -31.49 22.62 -39.61
N THR A 29 -31.07 21.53 -38.96
CA THR A 29 -30.07 21.56 -37.94
C THR A 29 -28.72 21.30 -38.60
N PRO A 30 -27.67 22.11 -38.32
CA PRO A 30 -26.31 21.79 -38.76
C PRO A 30 -25.93 20.40 -38.20
N GLU A 31 -25.39 19.55 -39.08
CA GLU A 31 -24.76 18.31 -38.68
C GLU A 31 -23.70 18.64 -37.62
N MET A 32 -23.96 18.24 -36.37
CA MET A 32 -22.88 18.14 -35.36
C MET A 32 -21.93 17.05 -35.85
N PRO A 33 -20.61 17.29 -35.80
CA PRO A 33 -19.64 16.24 -36.08
C PRO A 33 -19.91 15.09 -35.13
N ASP A 34 -20.04 13.90 -35.67
CA ASP A 34 -20.13 12.64 -34.95
C ASP A 34 -18.70 12.28 -34.52
N ASP A 35 -18.12 13.11 -33.62
CA ASP A 35 -16.86 12.82 -32.94
C ASP A 35 -17.14 11.81 -31.81
N GLN A 36 -17.67 10.65 -32.14
CA GLN A 36 -17.42 9.45 -31.33
C GLN A 36 -15.98 9.06 -31.67
N GLU A 37 -15.03 9.43 -30.83
CA GLU A 37 -13.69 8.83 -30.86
C GLU A 37 -13.89 7.32 -30.86
N GLU A 38 -13.52 6.70 -31.95
CA GLU A 38 -13.54 5.25 -32.14
C GLU A 38 -12.61 4.66 -31.07
N VAL A 39 -13.16 3.98 -30.03
CA VAL A 39 -12.36 3.36 -28.99
C VAL A 39 -11.42 2.37 -29.67
N LYS A 40 -10.13 2.70 -29.71
CA LYS A 40 -9.13 1.90 -30.37
C LYS A 40 -8.98 0.55 -29.66
N ASP A 41 -9.14 -0.53 -30.39
CA ASP A 41 -8.98 -1.90 -29.89
C ASP A 41 -7.49 -2.27 -29.86
N TYR A 42 -6.97 -2.52 -28.66
CA TYR A 42 -5.59 -2.93 -28.42
C TYR A 42 -5.45 -4.42 -28.07
N SER A 43 -6.50 -5.22 -28.24
CA SER A 43 -6.51 -6.65 -27.91
C SER A 43 -5.52 -7.50 -28.71
N GLY A 44 -5.00 -6.97 -29.83
CA GLY A 44 -4.03 -7.64 -30.69
C GLY A 44 -2.62 -7.80 -30.10
N TYR A 45 -2.30 -7.06 -29.02
CA TYR A 45 -1.02 -7.15 -28.33
C TYR A 45 -1.21 -7.62 -26.89
N THR A 46 -0.44 -8.62 -26.44
CA THR A 46 -0.47 -9.08 -25.06
C THR A 46 0.52 -8.29 -24.23
N ILE A 47 0.03 -7.43 -23.35
CA ILE A 47 0.82 -6.63 -22.43
C ILE A 47 1.27 -7.49 -21.24
N ARG A 48 2.58 -7.68 -21.08
CA ARG A 48 3.16 -8.45 -19.98
C ARG A 48 3.39 -7.56 -18.76
N ILE A 49 2.77 -7.92 -17.63
CA ILE A 49 2.84 -7.17 -16.36
C ILE A 49 3.58 -8.00 -15.33
N TYR A 50 4.54 -7.37 -14.64
CA TYR A 50 5.15 -7.86 -13.40
C TYR A 50 4.65 -7.05 -12.22
N SER A 51 4.18 -7.72 -11.17
CA SER A 51 3.54 -7.05 -10.05
C SER A 51 3.75 -7.79 -8.74
N ASN A 52 3.75 -7.04 -7.64
CA ASN A 52 3.56 -7.54 -6.27
C ASN A 52 2.09 -7.45 -5.82
N SER A 53 1.31 -6.56 -6.44
CA SER A 53 -0.12 -6.40 -6.14
C SER A 53 -0.97 -7.39 -6.93
N ASN A 54 -0.63 -8.68 -6.82
CA ASN A 54 -1.03 -9.75 -7.72
C ASN A 54 -1.69 -10.96 -7.03
N SER A 55 -2.50 -10.73 -5.98
CA SER A 55 -3.32 -11.83 -5.46
C SER A 55 -4.19 -12.43 -6.57
N THR A 56 -4.61 -13.69 -6.41
CA THR A 56 -5.45 -14.37 -7.42
C THR A 56 -6.72 -13.57 -7.74
N GLU A 57 -7.32 -12.95 -6.74
CA GLU A 57 -8.50 -12.10 -6.91
C GLU A 57 -8.18 -10.84 -7.73
N ARG A 58 -7.09 -10.15 -7.40
CA ARG A 58 -6.64 -8.93 -8.09
C ARG A 58 -6.26 -9.21 -9.54
N THR A 59 -5.52 -10.29 -9.80
CA THR A 59 -5.15 -10.66 -11.17
C THR A 59 -6.36 -11.06 -12.00
N THR A 60 -7.31 -11.81 -11.44
CA THR A 60 -8.54 -12.21 -12.12
C THR A 60 -9.39 -11.00 -12.48
N TRP A 61 -9.57 -10.08 -11.55
CA TRP A 61 -10.30 -8.83 -11.77
C TRP A 61 -9.64 -7.98 -12.86
N LEU A 62 -8.33 -7.73 -12.73
CA LEU A 62 -7.59 -6.89 -13.68
C LEU A 62 -7.61 -7.46 -15.10
N ILE A 63 -7.46 -8.77 -15.27
CA ILE A 63 -7.55 -9.43 -16.58
C ILE A 63 -8.93 -9.24 -17.19
N GLN A 64 -10.00 -9.35 -16.38
CA GLN A 64 -11.36 -9.20 -16.89
C GLN A 64 -11.67 -7.74 -17.27
N GLU A 65 -11.36 -6.78 -16.40
CA GLU A 65 -11.62 -5.36 -16.65
C GLU A 65 -10.77 -4.84 -17.83
N ALA A 66 -9.50 -5.25 -17.93
CA ALA A 66 -8.66 -4.91 -19.07
C ALA A 66 -9.23 -5.43 -20.39
N LYS A 67 -9.74 -6.67 -20.37
CA LYS A 67 -10.38 -7.26 -21.55
C LYS A 67 -11.63 -6.48 -21.96
N ASP A 68 -12.45 -6.08 -21.00
CA ASP A 68 -13.69 -5.32 -21.26
C ASP A 68 -13.36 -3.90 -21.74
N ALA A 69 -12.19 -3.37 -21.40
CA ALA A 69 -11.64 -2.11 -21.90
C ALA A 69 -10.85 -2.24 -23.23
N GLY A 70 -10.82 -3.44 -23.87
CA GLY A 70 -10.17 -3.65 -25.17
C GLY A 70 -8.68 -3.97 -25.09
N PHE A 71 -8.15 -4.42 -23.94
CA PHE A 71 -6.77 -4.83 -23.78
C PHE A 71 -6.63 -6.34 -23.56
N THR A 72 -5.50 -6.90 -23.98
CA THR A 72 -5.08 -8.25 -23.58
C THR A 72 -3.85 -8.16 -22.69
N ILE A 73 -3.93 -8.68 -21.46
CA ILE A 73 -2.82 -8.64 -20.51
C ILE A 73 -2.40 -10.04 -20.06
N SER A 74 -1.16 -10.16 -19.62
CA SER A 74 -0.59 -11.34 -18.96
C SER A 74 0.10 -10.92 -17.67
N ILE A 75 -0.35 -11.47 -16.56
CA ILE A 75 0.18 -11.22 -15.21
C ILE A 75 0.18 -12.53 -14.43
N ASP A 76 1.28 -12.84 -13.74
CA ASP A 76 1.36 -14.01 -12.85
C ASP A 76 0.78 -13.62 -11.48
N ASP A 77 -0.01 -14.51 -10.89
CA ASP A 77 -0.51 -14.33 -9.54
C ASP A 77 0.57 -14.63 -8.47
N ASN A 78 0.23 -14.38 -7.21
CA ASN A 78 1.14 -14.54 -6.08
C ASN A 78 1.53 -16.00 -5.77
N SER A 79 0.94 -17.00 -6.42
CA SER A 79 1.37 -18.40 -6.35
C SER A 79 2.63 -18.64 -7.19
N VAL A 80 2.90 -17.78 -8.18
CA VAL A 80 4.05 -17.85 -9.10
C VAL A 80 5.10 -16.81 -8.72
N ILE A 81 4.67 -15.54 -8.55
CA ILE A 81 5.54 -14.42 -8.19
C ILE A 81 5.00 -13.78 -6.90
N SER A 82 5.73 -13.91 -5.81
CA SER A 82 5.32 -13.37 -4.52
C SER A 82 6.33 -12.38 -3.96
N GLY A 83 5.88 -11.14 -3.77
CA GLY A 83 6.63 -10.05 -3.17
C GLY A 83 7.42 -9.19 -4.16
N ASP A 84 7.73 -7.97 -3.75
CA ASP A 84 8.41 -6.93 -4.55
C ASP A 84 9.71 -7.43 -5.17
N THR A 85 10.54 -8.11 -4.37
CA THR A 85 11.85 -8.61 -4.82
C THR A 85 11.71 -9.63 -5.93
N ALA A 86 10.75 -10.56 -5.81
CA ALA A 86 10.51 -11.58 -6.82
C ALA A 86 10.00 -10.95 -8.13
N ALA A 87 9.07 -10.01 -8.05
CA ALA A 87 8.51 -9.32 -9.21
C ALA A 87 9.60 -8.56 -10.00
N ILE A 88 10.42 -7.78 -9.30
CA ILE A 88 11.47 -6.98 -9.95
C ILE A 88 12.60 -7.86 -10.50
N GLN A 89 12.98 -8.92 -9.80
CA GLN A 89 13.99 -9.87 -10.29
C GLN A 89 13.50 -10.60 -11.53
N ALA A 90 12.26 -11.12 -11.52
CA ALA A 90 11.68 -11.78 -12.68
C ALA A 90 11.61 -10.85 -13.91
N ALA A 91 11.19 -9.60 -13.73
CA ALA A 91 11.19 -8.60 -14.80
C ALA A 91 12.61 -8.35 -15.35
N ASN A 92 13.61 -8.21 -14.46
CA ASN A 92 15.00 -7.95 -14.83
C ASN A 92 15.66 -9.14 -15.55
N GLU A 93 15.32 -10.36 -15.16
CA GLU A 93 15.89 -11.60 -15.74
C GLU A 93 15.25 -11.94 -17.09
N ASN A 94 13.91 -11.88 -17.18
CA ASN A 94 13.16 -12.28 -18.37
C ASN A 94 13.21 -11.24 -19.49
N LYS A 95 13.28 -9.95 -19.17
CA LYS A 95 13.37 -8.82 -20.14
C LYS A 95 12.19 -8.75 -21.13
N ASP A 96 11.07 -9.36 -20.78
CA ASP A 96 9.89 -9.46 -21.62
C ASP A 96 8.70 -8.61 -21.09
N GLY A 97 8.89 -7.95 -19.95
CA GLY A 97 7.89 -7.11 -19.32
C GLY A 97 7.62 -5.83 -20.10
N ASP A 98 6.36 -5.42 -20.10
CA ASP A 98 5.90 -4.15 -20.63
C ASP A 98 5.59 -3.16 -19.52
N ILE A 99 5.08 -3.67 -18.37
CA ILE A 99 4.70 -2.88 -17.21
C ILE A 99 5.26 -3.50 -15.93
N LEU A 100 5.69 -2.62 -15.04
CA LEU A 100 6.02 -2.92 -13.66
C LEU A 100 5.03 -2.18 -12.75
N PHE A 101 4.32 -2.90 -11.87
CA PHE A 101 3.22 -2.36 -11.07
C PHE A 101 3.26 -2.89 -9.63
N GLY A 102 2.77 -2.10 -8.68
CA GLY A 102 2.55 -2.53 -7.30
C GLY A 102 3.82 -2.64 -6.47
N LEU A 103 4.89 -1.95 -6.85
CA LEU A 103 6.11 -1.83 -6.06
C LEU A 103 6.08 -0.52 -5.27
N ASN A 104 6.63 -0.55 -4.07
CA ASN A 104 6.74 0.63 -3.20
C ASN A 104 7.89 1.57 -3.59
N GLU A 105 7.98 2.72 -2.91
CA GLU A 105 8.99 3.78 -3.17
C GLU A 105 10.41 3.23 -3.16
N THR A 106 10.76 2.43 -2.15
CA THR A 106 12.12 1.88 -1.99
C THR A 106 12.53 1.04 -3.19
N ARG A 107 11.60 0.29 -3.77
CA ARG A 107 11.86 -0.53 -4.96
C ARG A 107 11.87 0.28 -6.23
N TRP A 108 10.98 1.26 -6.34
CA TRP A 108 10.95 2.14 -7.50
C TRP A 108 12.18 3.04 -7.57
N SER A 109 12.68 3.58 -6.45
CA SER A 109 13.94 4.32 -6.45
C SER A 109 15.09 3.48 -7.04
N GLN A 110 15.20 2.20 -6.65
CA GLN A 110 16.20 1.29 -7.19
C GLN A 110 16.07 1.07 -8.72
N VAL A 111 14.84 1.05 -9.25
CA VAL A 111 14.62 0.96 -10.71
C VAL A 111 15.03 2.26 -11.41
N VAL A 112 14.59 3.40 -10.89
CA VAL A 112 14.90 4.72 -11.43
C VAL A 112 16.40 4.99 -11.39
N ASP A 113 17.07 4.61 -10.31
CA ASP A 113 18.52 4.76 -10.13
C ASP A 113 19.36 3.76 -10.94
N GLY A 114 18.71 2.85 -11.68
CA GLY A 114 19.38 1.90 -12.57
C GLY A 114 20.10 0.76 -11.86
N VAL A 115 19.70 0.41 -10.63
CA VAL A 115 20.25 -0.72 -9.89
C VAL A 115 20.03 -2.04 -10.65
N TYR A 116 18.94 -2.13 -11.39
CA TYR A 116 18.59 -3.28 -12.22
C TYR A 116 18.96 -3.03 -13.69
N GLU A 117 20.07 -3.58 -14.14
CA GLU A 117 20.69 -3.26 -15.44
C GLU A 117 19.78 -3.45 -16.65
N ASN A 118 18.83 -4.39 -16.58
CA ASN A 118 17.93 -4.71 -17.69
C ASN A 118 16.58 -4.01 -17.61
N LEU A 119 16.28 -3.30 -16.51
CA LEU A 119 15.06 -2.52 -16.35
C LEU A 119 15.36 -1.08 -16.78
N LYS A 120 14.84 -0.70 -17.92
CA LYS A 120 14.84 0.68 -18.41
C LYS A 120 13.40 1.14 -18.54
N LEU A 121 13.17 2.40 -18.25
CA LEU A 121 11.84 2.97 -18.27
C LEU A 121 11.61 3.77 -19.55
N VAL A 122 10.41 3.71 -20.06
CA VAL A 122 9.95 4.61 -21.11
C VAL A 122 9.65 5.96 -20.47
N ASP A 123 10.13 7.03 -21.07
CA ASP A 123 9.72 8.39 -20.70
C ASP A 123 8.23 8.55 -21.05
N TRP A 124 7.42 8.74 -19.99
CA TRP A 124 5.96 8.79 -20.11
C TRP A 124 5.39 9.67 -18.99
N THR A 125 4.41 10.47 -19.34
CA THR A 125 3.64 11.28 -18.40
C THR A 125 2.16 11.07 -18.68
N PRO A 126 1.41 10.42 -17.79
CA PRO A 126 -0.02 10.19 -17.95
C PRO A 126 -0.83 11.48 -17.86
N THR A 127 -2.03 11.48 -18.42
CA THR A 127 -2.95 12.62 -18.34
C THR A 127 -3.38 12.92 -16.91
N TRP A 128 -3.44 11.91 -16.06
CA TRP A 128 -3.77 12.00 -14.63
C TRP A 128 -2.56 12.26 -13.72
N ALA A 129 -1.36 12.52 -14.25
CA ALA A 129 -0.17 12.75 -13.45
C ALA A 129 -0.31 13.88 -12.41
N GLY A 130 -1.13 14.90 -12.70
CA GLY A 130 -1.39 16.00 -11.77
C GLY A 130 -2.22 15.59 -10.55
N GLU A 131 -2.95 14.49 -10.63
CA GLU A 131 -3.85 14.02 -9.57
C GLU A 131 -3.15 13.15 -8.52
N VAL A 132 -1.91 12.72 -8.76
CA VAL A 132 -1.16 11.88 -7.81
C VAL A 132 -0.16 12.68 -6.96
N GLY A 133 -0.02 13.98 -7.19
CA GLY A 133 0.79 14.89 -6.38
C GLY A 133 2.24 14.42 -6.20
N GLU A 134 2.63 14.30 -4.93
CA GLU A 134 3.97 13.86 -4.53
C GLU A 134 4.28 12.38 -4.82
N TYR A 135 3.27 11.56 -5.09
CA TYR A 135 3.46 10.14 -5.40
C TYR A 135 3.80 9.94 -6.88
N ALA A 136 4.90 10.54 -7.32
CA ALA A 136 5.38 10.45 -8.68
C ALA A 136 6.91 10.44 -8.76
N TYR A 137 7.44 9.67 -9.71
CA TYR A 137 8.78 9.81 -10.28
C TYR A 137 8.61 10.37 -11.69
N PRO A 138 8.62 11.70 -11.88
CA PRO A 138 8.22 12.34 -13.14
C PRO A 138 8.95 11.77 -14.36
N GLY A 139 8.19 11.39 -15.37
CA GLY A 139 8.72 10.73 -16.58
C GLY A 139 8.99 9.23 -16.44
N ALA A 140 8.86 8.64 -15.24
CA ALA A 140 9.26 7.25 -14.97
C ALA A 140 8.11 6.39 -14.40
N ALA A 141 7.52 6.81 -13.26
CA ALA A 141 6.49 6.05 -12.58
C ALA A 141 5.52 6.95 -11.82
N TYR A 142 4.29 6.48 -11.62
CA TYR A 142 3.23 7.23 -10.96
C TYR A 142 2.46 6.35 -10.01
N GLY A 143 2.08 6.91 -8.84
CA GLY A 143 1.38 6.19 -7.81
C GLY A 143 -0.05 5.80 -8.22
N LEU A 144 -0.43 4.59 -7.87
CA LEU A 144 -1.80 4.08 -8.06
C LEU A 144 -2.54 3.94 -6.74
N VAL A 145 -1.91 3.31 -5.76
CA VAL A 145 -2.53 2.97 -4.46
C VAL A 145 -1.67 3.52 -3.34
N ILE A 146 -2.31 4.06 -2.31
CA ILE A 146 -1.66 4.47 -1.07
C ILE A 146 -2.05 3.51 0.05
N GLN A 147 -1.07 3.14 0.85
CA GLN A 147 -1.25 2.39 2.08
C GLN A 147 -0.52 3.11 3.21
N ASN A 148 -1.05 3.02 4.43
CA ASN A 148 -0.37 3.56 5.60
C ASN A 148 -0.42 2.61 6.78
N VAL A 149 0.52 2.77 7.70
CA VAL A 149 0.49 2.05 8.97
C VAL A 149 -0.46 2.76 9.92
N LEU A 150 -1.15 1.98 10.73
CA LEU A 150 -2.17 2.44 11.66
C LEU A 150 -1.87 1.92 13.06
N MET A 151 -2.29 2.65 14.06
CA MET A 151 -2.38 2.17 15.42
C MET A 151 -3.83 2.33 15.88
N LEU A 152 -4.45 1.21 16.20
CA LEU A 152 -5.85 1.11 16.61
C LEU A 152 -5.93 0.76 18.09
N TYR A 153 -6.96 1.23 18.77
CA TYR A 153 -7.23 0.87 20.16
C TYR A 153 -8.73 0.64 20.40
N ARG A 154 -9.05 -0.07 21.48
CA ARG A 154 -10.43 -0.27 21.94
C ARG A 154 -10.82 0.83 22.90
N ASN A 155 -11.84 1.63 22.55
CA ASN A 155 -12.37 2.71 23.38
C ASN A 155 -12.94 2.21 24.73
N ASP A 156 -13.60 1.05 24.71
CA ASP A 156 -14.24 0.44 25.86
C ASP A 156 -13.26 -0.17 26.86
N GLU A 157 -12.08 -0.61 26.40
CA GLU A 157 -11.04 -1.20 27.24
C GLU A 157 -10.21 -0.15 27.99
N LEU A 158 -10.01 1.03 27.41
CA LEU A 158 -9.06 2.02 27.95
C LEU A 158 -9.65 2.94 29.01
N GLY A 159 -10.98 2.96 29.20
CA GLY A 159 -11.62 3.84 30.18
C GLY A 159 -11.33 5.33 30.00
N THR A 160 -11.07 5.75 28.77
CA THR A 160 -10.62 7.11 28.43
C THR A 160 -11.72 8.16 28.60
N ASN A 161 -12.92 7.79 29.05
CA ASN A 161 -14.06 8.70 29.24
C ASN A 161 -14.42 9.54 27.99
N GLY A 162 -14.11 9.03 26.79
CA GLY A 162 -14.33 9.71 25.52
C GLY A 162 -13.14 10.55 25.04
N GLU A 163 -12.04 10.58 25.77
CA GLU A 163 -10.78 11.15 25.28
C GLU A 163 -10.09 10.13 24.36
N LYS A 164 -9.53 10.61 23.24
CA LYS A 164 -8.76 9.77 22.34
C LYS A 164 -7.43 9.40 22.95
N LEU A 165 -6.96 8.16 22.68
CA LEU A 165 -5.60 7.78 23.05
C LEU A 165 -4.64 8.57 22.16
N HIS A 166 -3.69 9.26 22.79
CA HIS A 166 -2.76 10.15 22.15
C HIS A 166 -1.31 9.78 22.52
N PHE A 167 -0.47 9.67 21.48
CA PHE A 167 0.97 9.47 21.61
C PHE A 167 1.72 10.61 20.93
N GLN A 168 2.87 10.98 21.45
CA GLN A 168 3.77 11.89 20.79
C GLN A 168 4.45 11.17 19.60
N HIS A 169 4.92 9.96 19.86
CA HIS A 169 5.68 9.13 18.93
C HIS A 169 5.07 7.73 18.79
N TRP A 170 5.30 7.06 17.68
CA TRP A 170 4.94 5.64 17.52
C TRP A 170 5.56 4.76 18.60
N ALA A 171 6.76 5.11 19.03
CA ALA A 171 7.50 4.41 20.06
C ALA A 171 6.82 4.40 21.44
N ASP A 172 5.94 5.36 21.73
CA ASP A 172 5.27 5.50 23.03
C ASP A 172 4.37 4.30 23.37
N ILE A 173 4.06 3.47 22.38
CA ILE A 173 3.30 2.24 22.59
C ILE A 173 3.98 1.32 23.62
N VAL A 174 5.31 1.27 23.68
CA VAL A 174 6.03 0.38 24.62
C VAL A 174 5.93 0.80 26.08
N ASP A 175 5.59 2.06 26.31
CA ASP A 175 5.45 2.64 27.66
C ASP A 175 4.02 3.12 27.95
N CYS A 176 3.06 2.82 27.08
CA CYS A 176 1.69 3.28 27.22
C CYS A 176 0.91 2.66 28.40
N GLY A 177 1.45 1.64 29.04
CA GLY A 177 0.80 0.94 30.16
C GLY A 177 -0.30 -0.05 29.73
N TYR A 178 -0.52 -0.23 28.46
CA TYR A 178 -1.49 -1.16 27.89
C TYR A 178 -0.80 -2.33 27.19
N THR A 179 -1.52 -3.43 27.01
CA THR A 179 -1.05 -4.54 26.18
C THR A 179 -1.24 -4.21 24.72
N TRP A 180 -0.26 -4.54 23.90
CA TRP A 180 -0.33 -4.31 22.45
C TRP A 180 -0.08 -5.57 21.64
N TYR A 181 -0.59 -5.58 20.42
CA TYR A 181 -0.31 -6.59 19.41
C TYR A 181 0.64 -6.02 18.36
N ARG A 182 1.68 -6.78 18.07
CA ARG A 182 2.54 -6.50 16.92
C ARG A 182 2.20 -7.41 15.76
N GLN A 183 2.17 -6.84 14.58
CA GLN A 183 2.01 -7.63 13.38
C GLN A 183 3.24 -8.49 13.14
N ASN A 184 2.99 -9.76 12.87
CA ASN A 184 3.86 -10.74 12.22
C ASN A 184 5.39 -10.61 12.45
N LYS A 185 6.17 -11.47 11.79
CA LYS A 185 7.64 -11.52 11.83
C LYS A 185 8.27 -10.20 11.42
N VAL A 186 9.33 -9.79 12.09
CA VAL A 186 10.05 -8.53 11.83
C VAL A 186 10.56 -8.36 10.39
N GLY A 187 10.59 -9.39 9.57
CA GLY A 187 11.13 -9.36 8.21
C GLY A 187 10.11 -9.27 7.05
N GLY A 188 8.82 -9.13 7.32
CA GLY A 188 7.83 -8.93 6.24
C GLY A 188 7.75 -7.47 5.80
N THR A 189 7.35 -7.19 4.55
CA THR A 189 7.19 -5.83 4.00
C THR A 189 6.31 -4.95 4.89
N THR A 190 5.19 -5.49 5.37
CA THR A 190 4.27 -4.81 6.29
C THR A 190 4.97 -4.38 7.59
N ASN A 191 5.82 -5.23 8.16
CA ASN A 191 6.51 -4.94 9.39
C ASN A 191 7.66 -3.96 9.21
N ALA A 192 8.33 -3.98 8.07
CA ALA A 192 9.40 -3.03 7.78
C ALA A 192 8.91 -1.59 7.94
N ASN A 193 7.68 -1.30 7.52
CA ASN A 193 7.10 0.03 7.61
C ASN A 193 6.66 0.40 9.03
N ILE A 194 6.10 -0.55 9.78
CA ILE A 194 5.79 -0.35 11.21
C ILE A 194 7.08 -0.14 12.00
N ASN A 195 8.12 -0.93 11.72
CA ASN A 195 9.42 -0.77 12.36
C ASN A 195 10.05 0.58 12.02
N SER A 196 9.92 1.04 10.79
CA SER A 196 10.38 2.38 10.38
C SER A 196 9.63 3.47 11.13
N ALA A 197 8.31 3.35 11.30
CA ALA A 197 7.52 4.28 12.09
C ALA A 197 7.97 4.32 13.56
N MET A 198 8.27 3.15 14.14
CA MET A 198 8.80 3.07 15.51
C MET A 198 10.15 3.75 15.67
N LEU A 199 11.02 3.65 14.66
CA LEU A 199 12.36 4.23 14.67
C LEU A 199 12.38 5.73 14.38
N TYR A 200 11.28 6.31 13.89
CA TYR A 200 11.23 7.70 13.45
C TYR A 200 11.68 8.70 14.53
N ALA A 201 11.25 8.52 15.77
CA ALA A 201 11.60 9.39 16.89
C ALA A 201 13.10 9.31 17.30
N PHE A 202 13.82 8.31 16.81
CA PHE A 202 15.19 8.00 17.21
C PHE A 202 16.21 8.24 16.11
N VAL A 203 15.82 8.95 15.05
CA VAL A 203 16.71 9.30 13.94
C VAL A 203 17.87 10.14 14.46
N ASP A 204 19.09 9.65 14.27
CA ASP A 204 20.35 10.31 14.58
C ASP A 204 21.35 10.05 13.44
N PRO A 205 21.44 10.94 12.45
CA PRO A 205 22.34 10.75 11.30
C PRO A 205 23.81 10.55 11.67
N SER A 206 24.22 10.88 12.91
CA SER A 206 25.58 10.68 13.41
C SER A 206 25.80 9.29 14.01
N SER A 207 24.74 8.53 14.23
CA SER A 207 24.82 7.21 14.86
C SER A 207 25.43 6.16 13.92
N PRO A 208 26.42 5.38 14.38
CA PRO A 208 26.94 4.25 13.61
C PRO A 208 25.95 3.08 13.49
N ALA A 209 24.80 3.17 14.15
CA ALA A 209 23.77 2.15 14.17
C ALA A 209 22.71 2.36 13.07
N GLY A 210 23.14 2.56 11.84
CA GLY A 210 22.25 2.80 10.71
C GLY A 210 21.46 4.11 10.80
N GLY A 211 22.09 5.16 11.38
CA GLY A 211 21.45 6.47 11.53
C GLY A 211 20.33 6.53 12.58
N ILE A 212 20.23 5.52 13.46
CA ILE A 212 19.29 5.46 14.59
C ILE A 212 20.07 5.41 15.91
N SER A 213 19.59 6.08 16.95
CA SER A 213 20.20 5.98 18.26
C SER A 213 20.10 4.56 18.84
N THR A 214 20.99 4.20 19.78
CA THR A 214 20.91 2.91 20.47
C THR A 214 19.57 2.72 21.18
N GLU A 215 19.01 3.78 21.77
CA GLU A 215 17.70 3.80 22.42
C GLU A 215 16.58 3.39 21.45
N GLY A 216 16.65 3.82 20.17
CA GLY A 216 15.68 3.42 19.17
C GLY A 216 15.66 1.92 18.92
N TRP A 217 16.84 1.30 18.82
CA TRP A 217 16.95 -0.15 18.67
C TRP A 217 16.48 -0.92 19.91
N GLU A 218 16.81 -0.42 21.10
CA GLU A 218 16.31 -0.97 22.37
C GLU A 218 14.79 -0.91 22.45
N THR A 219 14.19 0.23 22.07
CA THR A 219 12.75 0.42 22.04
C THR A 219 12.07 -0.51 21.02
N LEU A 220 12.64 -0.64 19.82
CA LEU A 220 12.11 -1.58 18.81
C LEU A 220 12.22 -3.04 19.29
N TRP A 221 13.33 -3.40 19.96
CA TRP A 221 13.46 -4.72 20.58
C TRP A 221 12.36 -4.95 21.63
N LYS A 222 12.13 -4.01 22.53
CA LYS A 222 11.07 -4.07 23.55
C LYS A 222 9.69 -4.22 22.91
N TYR A 223 9.39 -3.43 21.86
CA TYR A 223 8.15 -3.55 21.08
C TYR A 223 7.96 -4.98 20.57
N CYS A 224 9.00 -5.57 20.01
CA CYS A 224 8.95 -6.93 19.48
C CYS A 224 8.90 -7.99 20.57
N ALA A 225 9.65 -7.83 21.68
CA ALA A 225 9.77 -8.84 22.74
C ALA A 225 8.53 -8.92 23.62
N GLU A 226 7.92 -7.78 23.94
CA GLU A 226 6.81 -7.70 24.90
C GLU A 226 5.44 -7.69 24.20
N GLY A 227 5.37 -7.28 22.92
CA GLY A 227 4.13 -7.28 22.17
C GLY A 227 3.57 -8.68 21.95
N LYS A 228 2.27 -8.84 22.13
CA LYS A 228 1.60 -10.10 21.79
C LYS A 228 1.72 -10.38 20.31
N TYR A 229 2.00 -11.63 19.99
CA TYR A 229 2.14 -12.13 18.65
C TYR A 229 1.65 -13.57 18.58
N SER A 230 1.04 -13.96 17.48
CA SER A 230 0.71 -15.36 17.20
C SER A 230 1.32 -15.77 15.85
N SER A 231 2.05 -16.89 15.87
CA SER A 231 2.59 -17.54 14.67
C SER A 231 1.65 -18.58 14.08
N ASP A 232 0.62 -18.94 14.84
CA ASP A 232 -0.44 -19.85 14.43
C ASP A 232 -1.67 -19.07 13.95
N ASP A 233 -2.68 -19.79 13.47
CA ASP A 233 -3.93 -19.22 12.96
C ASP A 233 -4.88 -18.69 14.07
N THR A 234 -4.40 -18.48 15.30
CA THR A 234 -5.21 -17.94 16.40
C THR A 234 -5.74 -16.55 16.07
N TYR A 235 -4.94 -15.76 15.35
CA TYR A 235 -5.33 -14.45 14.82
C TYR A 235 -5.23 -14.46 13.30
N LYS A 236 -6.38 -14.59 12.65
CA LYS A 236 -6.46 -14.56 11.17
C LYS A 236 -6.22 -13.16 10.61
N TYR A 237 -6.67 -12.14 11.35
CA TYR A 237 -6.55 -10.74 10.97
C TYR A 237 -5.78 -9.97 12.06
N GLY A 238 -5.04 -8.94 11.68
CA GLY A 238 -4.24 -8.14 12.62
C GLY A 238 -5.08 -7.41 13.68
N PHE A 239 -6.38 -7.23 13.48
CA PHE A 239 -7.29 -6.66 14.49
C PHE A 239 -7.98 -7.73 15.38
N ASP A 240 -7.85 -9.02 15.08
CA ASP A 240 -8.46 -10.09 15.89
C ASP A 240 -8.08 -10.00 17.39
N PRO A 241 -6.83 -9.72 17.79
CA PRO A 241 -6.49 -9.61 19.19
C PRO A 241 -7.18 -8.42 19.89
N LEU A 242 -7.38 -7.29 19.20
CA LEU A 242 -8.22 -6.20 19.70
C LEU A 242 -9.65 -6.65 19.91
N ASN A 243 -10.18 -7.32 18.91
CA ASN A 243 -11.53 -7.79 18.86
C ASN A 243 -11.86 -8.81 19.97
N LYS A 244 -10.90 -9.68 20.27
CA LYS A 244 -11.02 -10.68 21.35
C LYS A 244 -10.79 -10.10 22.74
N GLY A 245 -10.33 -8.84 22.84
CA GLY A 245 -9.94 -8.22 24.10
C GLY A 245 -8.61 -8.77 24.65
N ASP A 246 -7.80 -9.40 23.82
CA ASP A 246 -6.49 -9.94 24.20
C ASP A 246 -5.44 -8.84 24.34
N VAL A 247 -5.64 -7.72 23.64
CA VAL A 247 -4.83 -6.51 23.70
C VAL A 247 -5.71 -5.27 23.67
N ALA A 248 -5.20 -4.16 24.17
CA ALA A 248 -5.89 -2.87 24.13
C ALA A 248 -5.49 -2.02 22.91
N VAL A 249 -4.28 -2.23 22.39
CA VAL A 249 -3.73 -1.48 21.24
C VAL A 249 -3.17 -2.45 20.21
N SER A 250 -3.30 -2.15 18.92
CA SER A 250 -2.73 -2.94 17.84
C SER A 250 -2.15 -2.05 16.76
N THR A 251 -0.96 -2.37 16.30
CA THR A 251 -0.42 -1.82 15.07
C THR A 251 -0.99 -2.55 13.87
N PHE A 252 -1.34 -1.84 12.82
CA PHE A 252 -2.05 -2.38 11.68
C PHE A 252 -1.67 -1.68 10.36
N TYR A 253 -2.19 -2.19 9.27
CA TYR A 253 -2.00 -1.67 7.92
C TYR A 253 -3.34 -1.31 7.29
N SER A 254 -3.45 -0.16 6.62
CA SER A 254 -4.74 0.31 6.08
C SER A 254 -5.24 -0.53 4.90
N SER A 255 -4.35 -1.25 4.23
CA SER A 255 -4.70 -2.04 3.05
C SER A 255 -5.79 -3.06 3.36
N SER A 256 -6.93 -2.91 2.70
CA SER A 256 -8.09 -3.79 2.84
C SER A 256 -8.63 -3.91 4.28
N LEU A 257 -8.47 -2.89 5.11
CA LEU A 257 -8.91 -2.94 6.51
C LEU A 257 -10.41 -3.22 6.62
N TYR A 258 -11.21 -2.44 5.91
CA TYR A 258 -12.68 -2.56 5.97
C TYR A 258 -13.17 -3.89 5.41
N GLY A 259 -12.64 -4.35 4.28
CA GLY A 259 -12.97 -5.67 3.73
C GLY A 259 -12.58 -6.82 4.64
N LYS A 260 -11.47 -6.70 5.38
CA LYS A 260 -11.08 -7.71 6.39
C LYS A 260 -12.02 -7.69 7.60
N ILE A 261 -12.48 -6.50 8.02
CA ILE A 261 -13.48 -6.37 9.09
C ILE A 261 -14.79 -7.02 8.65
N ASP A 262 -15.28 -6.74 7.45
CA ASP A 262 -16.51 -7.32 6.90
C ASP A 262 -16.40 -8.85 6.77
N ALA A 263 -15.29 -9.35 6.21
CA ALA A 263 -15.04 -10.79 6.08
C ALA A 263 -14.98 -11.50 7.44
N ALA A 264 -14.39 -10.86 8.45
CA ALA A 264 -14.35 -11.41 9.80
C ALA A 264 -15.74 -11.41 10.46
N ALA A 265 -16.56 -10.39 10.24
CA ALA A 265 -17.93 -10.31 10.73
C ALA A 265 -18.82 -11.44 10.16
N GLU A 266 -18.57 -11.86 8.93
CA GLU A 266 -19.28 -12.96 8.26
C GLU A 266 -18.71 -14.35 8.59
N SER A 267 -17.50 -14.43 9.16
CA SER A 267 -16.81 -15.68 9.44
C SER A 267 -17.41 -16.40 10.65
N SER A 268 -17.74 -17.69 10.48
CA SER A 268 -18.14 -18.57 11.61
C SER A 268 -16.95 -19.01 12.47
N GLU A 269 -15.72 -18.98 11.93
CA GLU A 269 -14.49 -19.41 12.59
C GLU A 269 -13.90 -18.31 13.45
N HIS A 270 -14.02 -17.06 12.99
CA HIS A 270 -13.52 -15.88 13.67
C HIS A 270 -14.62 -14.82 13.83
N PRO A 271 -15.74 -15.16 14.49
CA PRO A 271 -16.82 -14.21 14.63
C PRO A 271 -16.33 -13.01 15.45
N LEU A 272 -16.53 -11.84 14.90
CA LEU A 272 -16.34 -10.58 15.60
C LEU A 272 -17.45 -10.44 16.67
N LYS A 273 -17.26 -11.05 17.83
CA LYS A 273 -18.24 -11.02 18.92
C LYS A 273 -18.32 -9.64 19.56
N GLY A 274 -19.21 -8.81 19.03
CA GLY A 274 -19.42 -7.47 19.52
C GLY A 274 -18.20 -6.56 19.32
N ALA A 275 -17.61 -6.78 18.33
CA ALA A 275 -16.29 -6.70 17.87
C ALA A 275 -15.93 -5.28 17.44
N MET A 276 -15.13 -5.13 16.41
CA MET A 276 -14.73 -3.81 15.93
C MET A 276 -15.92 -3.12 15.25
N THR A 277 -16.76 -2.49 16.04
CA THR A 277 -17.76 -1.55 15.53
C THR A 277 -17.17 -0.14 15.59
N PRO A 278 -17.63 0.79 14.74
CA PRO A 278 -17.16 2.19 14.79
C PRO A 278 -17.28 2.85 16.16
N GLU A 279 -18.11 2.28 17.04
CA GLU A 279 -18.35 2.84 18.39
C GLU A 279 -17.33 2.35 19.44
N ASN A 280 -16.65 1.20 19.20
CA ASN A 280 -15.78 0.60 20.21
C ASN A 280 -14.30 0.52 19.84
N TRP A 281 -13.91 1.04 18.68
CA TRP A 281 -12.52 1.22 18.32
C TRP A 281 -12.27 2.62 17.72
N ASP A 282 -11.03 3.07 17.78
CA ASP A 282 -10.60 4.33 17.18
C ASP A 282 -9.11 4.27 16.82
N LEU A 283 -8.64 5.27 16.09
CA LEU A 283 -7.24 5.50 15.80
C LEU A 283 -6.56 6.16 17.00
N VAL A 284 -5.36 5.71 17.34
CA VAL A 284 -4.47 6.47 18.20
C VAL A 284 -4.07 7.76 17.48
N GLU A 285 -4.20 8.88 18.15
CA GLU A 285 -3.65 10.15 17.65
C GLU A 285 -2.14 10.15 17.91
N ILE A 286 -1.33 10.34 16.86
CA ILE A 286 0.13 10.33 16.95
C ILE A 286 0.66 11.64 16.36
N ASP A 287 1.37 12.43 17.15
CA ASP A 287 1.89 13.74 16.74
C ASP A 287 2.86 13.67 15.56
N ASP A 288 3.69 12.64 15.50
CA ASP A 288 4.60 12.39 14.38
C ASP A 288 3.85 12.18 13.05
N GLY A 289 2.64 11.65 13.10
CA GLY A 289 1.90 11.23 11.94
C GLY A 289 2.05 9.74 11.64
N THR A 290 1.97 9.35 10.37
CA THR A 290 2.03 7.95 9.93
C THR A 290 2.93 7.76 8.73
N TYR A 291 3.36 6.53 8.48
CA TYR A 291 4.12 6.15 7.30
C TYR A 291 3.16 5.76 6.18
N TYR A 292 3.16 6.56 5.10
CA TYR A 292 2.46 6.25 3.87
C TYR A 292 3.40 5.60 2.86
N ILE A 293 2.86 4.67 2.09
CA ILE A 293 3.54 3.98 1.01
C ILE A 293 2.64 4.03 -0.19
N ALA A 294 3.16 4.49 -1.32
CA ALA A 294 2.48 4.35 -2.59
C ALA A 294 2.97 3.10 -3.33
N GLU A 295 2.06 2.47 -4.05
CA GLU A 295 2.36 1.46 -5.06
C GLU A 295 2.30 2.12 -6.43
N TYR A 296 3.35 1.97 -7.22
CA TYR A 296 3.53 2.69 -8.48
C TYR A 296 3.33 1.81 -9.69
N ILE A 297 3.04 2.46 -10.82
CA ILE A 297 3.08 1.88 -12.17
C ILE A 297 4.11 2.61 -13.02
N GLY A 298 4.86 1.85 -13.83
CA GLY A 298 5.77 2.39 -14.83
C GLY A 298 5.88 1.48 -16.03
N ILE A 299 6.24 2.06 -17.17
CA ILE A 299 6.36 1.37 -18.45
C ILE A 299 7.82 0.98 -18.68
N LEU A 300 8.08 -0.31 -18.91
CA LEU A 300 9.39 -0.83 -19.21
C LEU A 300 9.73 -0.64 -20.69
N ASP A 301 10.98 -0.26 -20.98
CA ASP A 301 11.52 -0.25 -22.34
C ASP A 301 11.90 -1.68 -22.74
N LYS A 302 11.15 -2.24 -23.67
CA LYS A 302 11.30 -3.62 -24.15
C LYS A 302 11.87 -3.65 -25.55
N ALA A 303 12.99 -4.32 -25.72
CA ALA A 303 13.64 -4.45 -27.02
C ALA A 303 12.74 -5.11 -28.06
N GLY A 304 12.66 -4.52 -29.23
CA GLY A 304 11.87 -5.05 -30.36
C GLY A 304 10.38 -4.76 -30.34
N ARG A 305 9.88 -4.04 -29.34
CA ARG A 305 8.50 -3.54 -29.30
C ARG A 305 8.32 -2.48 -30.38
N THR A 306 7.26 -2.63 -31.16
CA THR A 306 6.87 -1.65 -32.21
C THR A 306 6.29 -0.37 -31.62
N GLU A 307 6.14 0.65 -32.44
CA GLU A 307 5.49 1.90 -32.02
C GLU A 307 4.02 1.68 -31.65
N GLU A 308 3.30 0.85 -32.41
CA GLU A 308 1.90 0.50 -32.14
C GLU A 308 1.73 -0.29 -30.83
N GLU A 309 2.62 -1.25 -30.56
CA GLU A 309 2.66 -1.98 -29.29
C GLU A 309 3.00 -1.04 -28.12
N THR A 310 3.88 -0.07 -28.32
CA THR A 310 4.21 0.95 -27.31
C THR A 310 3.00 1.85 -27.00
N GLU A 311 2.23 2.20 -28.03
CA GLU A 311 0.98 2.93 -27.86
C GLU A 311 -0.04 2.12 -27.05
N ALA A 312 -0.19 0.83 -27.33
CA ALA A 312 -1.08 -0.06 -26.58
C ALA A 312 -0.70 -0.14 -25.10
N VAL A 313 0.59 -0.23 -24.77
CA VAL A 313 1.09 -0.26 -23.39
C VAL A 313 0.82 1.07 -22.68
N LYS A 314 1.06 2.20 -23.36
CA LYS A 314 0.75 3.54 -22.81
C LYS A 314 -0.75 3.72 -22.59
N ALA A 315 -1.58 3.30 -23.54
CA ALA A 315 -3.04 3.37 -23.43
C ALA A 315 -3.56 2.52 -22.25
N PHE A 316 -3.00 1.33 -22.03
CA PHE A 316 -3.34 0.53 -20.86
C PHE A 316 -2.96 1.23 -19.55
N ALA A 317 -1.77 1.80 -19.47
CA ALA A 317 -1.33 2.50 -18.25
C ALA A 317 -2.17 3.76 -17.99
N GLU A 318 -2.59 4.50 -19.04
CA GLU A 318 -3.56 5.59 -18.96
C GLU A 318 -4.90 5.12 -18.41
N TRP A 319 -5.45 4.05 -18.97
CA TRP A 319 -6.71 3.46 -18.54
C TRP A 319 -6.64 2.97 -17.09
N PHE A 320 -5.58 2.23 -16.73
CA PHE A 320 -5.48 1.64 -15.38
C PHE A 320 -5.33 2.70 -14.29
N GLY A 321 -4.63 3.81 -14.56
CA GLY A 321 -4.49 4.92 -13.61
C GLY A 321 -5.59 5.98 -13.69
N SER A 322 -6.59 5.82 -14.58
CA SER A 322 -7.72 6.76 -14.67
C SER A 322 -8.54 6.80 -13.39
N ALA A 323 -9.26 7.90 -13.17
CA ALA A 323 -10.07 8.09 -11.97
C ALA A 323 -11.12 6.99 -11.80
N GLU A 324 -11.80 6.62 -12.89
CA GLU A 324 -12.84 5.60 -12.88
C GLU A 324 -12.29 4.22 -12.56
N THR A 325 -11.19 3.82 -13.18
CA THR A 325 -10.59 2.49 -12.97
C THR A 325 -9.98 2.38 -11.58
N GLN A 326 -9.32 3.43 -11.09
CA GLN A 326 -8.77 3.44 -9.73
C GLN A 326 -9.85 3.49 -8.65
N ALA A 327 -10.98 4.15 -8.89
CA ALA A 327 -12.13 4.09 -8.00
C ALA A 327 -12.75 2.68 -7.96
N ALA A 328 -12.89 2.03 -9.12
CA ALA A 328 -13.39 0.65 -9.19
C ALA A 328 -12.45 -0.36 -8.51
N TRP A 329 -11.12 -0.19 -8.69
CA TRP A 329 -10.12 -0.97 -7.95
C TRP A 329 -10.23 -0.73 -6.45
N GLY A 330 -10.38 0.53 -6.01
CA GLY A 330 -10.54 0.90 -4.61
C GLY A 330 -11.79 0.30 -3.98
N GLU A 331 -12.92 0.28 -4.70
CA GLU A 331 -14.17 -0.32 -4.24
C GLU A 331 -14.08 -1.85 -4.11
N GLU A 332 -13.45 -2.52 -5.08
CA GLU A 332 -13.35 -3.99 -5.06
C GLU A 332 -12.37 -4.50 -4.01
N PHE A 333 -11.25 -3.77 -3.77
CA PHE A 333 -10.15 -4.25 -2.92
C PHE A 333 -9.92 -3.42 -1.65
N ASP A 334 -10.85 -2.54 -1.29
CA ASP A 334 -10.74 -1.62 -0.14
C ASP A 334 -9.39 -0.87 -0.13
N SER A 335 -8.94 -0.44 -1.32
CA SER A 335 -7.68 0.27 -1.52
C SER A 335 -7.90 1.76 -1.68
N TYR A 336 -7.02 2.59 -1.10
CA TYR A 336 -7.09 4.03 -1.27
C TYR A 336 -6.25 4.48 -2.48
N PRO A 337 -6.84 5.16 -3.50
CA PRO A 337 -6.13 5.57 -4.69
C PRO A 337 -5.20 6.77 -4.45
N CYS A 338 -4.05 6.81 -5.14
CA CYS A 338 -3.21 8.02 -5.22
C CYS A 338 -3.91 9.14 -6.02
N ASN A 339 -4.69 8.75 -7.03
CA ASN A 339 -5.43 9.67 -7.87
C ASN A 339 -6.55 10.34 -7.07
N THR A 340 -6.44 11.66 -6.81
CA THR A 340 -7.40 12.42 -6.01
C THR A 340 -8.80 12.43 -6.62
N ALA A 341 -8.91 12.47 -7.95
CA ALA A 341 -10.21 12.38 -8.62
C ALA A 341 -10.87 11.01 -8.42
N ALA A 342 -10.09 9.92 -8.35
CA ALA A 342 -10.61 8.60 -8.00
C ALA A 342 -11.07 8.53 -6.53
N ALA A 343 -10.35 9.17 -5.63
CA ALA A 343 -10.75 9.27 -4.22
C ALA A 343 -12.08 10.00 -4.06
N ASP A 344 -12.33 11.08 -4.83
CA ASP A 344 -13.59 11.81 -4.82
C ASP A 344 -14.77 10.96 -5.34
N ILE A 345 -14.52 10.11 -6.34
CA ILE A 345 -15.53 9.15 -6.82
C ILE A 345 -15.84 8.09 -5.76
N LEU A 346 -14.81 7.55 -5.11
CA LEU A 346 -14.92 6.45 -4.14
C LEU A 346 -15.54 6.92 -2.82
N TYR A 347 -15.23 8.15 -2.40
CA TYR A 347 -15.64 8.72 -1.11
C TYR A 347 -16.39 10.06 -1.26
N PRO A 348 -17.56 10.08 -1.92
CA PRO A 348 -18.29 11.32 -2.20
C PRO A 348 -18.78 12.04 -0.92
N ASP A 349 -18.93 11.30 0.18
CA ASP A 349 -19.36 11.83 1.49
C ASP A 349 -18.18 12.20 2.40
N GLY A 350 -16.96 12.07 1.93
CA GLY A 350 -15.73 12.39 2.64
C GLY A 350 -14.78 11.20 2.82
N ILE A 351 -13.50 11.49 2.79
CA ILE A 351 -12.44 10.49 2.90
C ILE A 351 -12.38 9.92 4.32
N PRO A 352 -12.33 8.59 4.50
CA PRO A 352 -12.20 7.97 5.82
C PRO A 352 -10.97 8.48 6.59
N ALA A 353 -11.12 8.66 7.91
CA ALA A 353 -10.08 9.21 8.77
C ALA A 353 -8.74 8.47 8.70
N ILE A 354 -8.76 7.15 8.43
CA ILE A 354 -7.53 6.34 8.28
C ILE A 354 -6.64 6.78 7.11
N TYR A 355 -7.19 7.49 6.12
CA TYR A 355 -6.46 7.97 4.95
C TYR A 355 -6.15 9.48 5.00
N THR A 356 -6.52 10.17 6.09
CA THR A 356 -6.29 11.61 6.27
C THR A 356 -5.29 11.93 7.37
N LEU A 357 -4.55 10.92 7.85
CA LEU A 357 -3.53 11.11 8.85
C LEU A 357 -2.34 11.89 8.27
N LYS A 358 -1.65 12.63 9.11
CA LYS A 358 -0.42 13.33 8.72
C LYS A 358 0.61 12.32 8.18
N ASN A 359 1.17 12.59 7.01
CA ASN A 359 2.21 11.75 6.40
C ASN A 359 3.60 12.20 6.83
N PHE A 360 4.26 11.46 7.71
CA PHE A 360 5.64 11.77 8.10
C PHE A 360 6.68 11.24 7.09
N ALA A 361 6.30 10.37 6.16
CA ALA A 361 7.20 9.92 5.11
C ALA A 361 7.74 11.06 4.23
N LEU A 362 6.98 12.17 4.12
CA LEU A 362 7.39 13.38 3.41
C LEU A 362 7.97 14.45 4.35
N THR A 363 8.05 14.19 5.65
CA THR A 363 8.61 15.13 6.61
C THR A 363 10.15 15.10 6.53
N LYS A 364 10.79 16.26 6.58
CA LYS A 364 12.25 16.35 6.65
C LYS A 364 12.78 15.68 7.90
N VAL A 365 13.84 14.90 7.76
CA VAL A 365 14.57 14.32 8.89
C VAL A 365 15.39 15.42 9.56
N ASP A 366 15.34 15.52 10.88
CA ASP A 366 16.04 16.54 11.65
C ASP A 366 17.54 16.55 11.34
N GLY A 367 18.03 17.76 11.04
CA GLY A 367 19.44 17.99 10.74
C GLY A 367 19.88 17.58 9.32
N THR A 368 18.97 17.13 8.47
CA THR A 368 19.25 16.84 7.05
C THR A 368 18.25 17.54 6.12
N ASP A 369 18.61 17.64 4.83
CA ASP A 369 17.68 18.06 3.78
C ASP A 369 16.83 16.91 3.20
N MET A 370 17.08 15.71 3.65
CA MET A 370 16.45 14.47 3.23
C MET A 370 15.04 14.34 3.83
N THR A 371 14.09 13.87 3.06
CA THR A 371 12.78 13.46 3.58
C THR A 371 12.89 12.15 4.34
N TYR A 372 11.88 11.83 5.16
CA TYR A 372 11.89 10.56 5.89
C TYR A 372 11.84 9.35 4.94
N ALA A 373 11.10 9.44 3.83
CA ALA A 373 11.05 8.38 2.83
C ALA A 373 12.43 8.10 2.20
N GLU A 374 13.16 9.16 1.84
CA GLU A 374 14.53 9.05 1.32
C GLU A 374 15.46 8.46 2.37
N TYR A 375 15.35 8.90 3.63
CA TYR A 375 16.15 8.38 4.75
C TYR A 375 15.91 6.88 4.98
N VAL A 376 14.66 6.43 5.00
CA VAL A 376 14.32 5.01 5.09
C VAL A 376 14.88 4.23 3.90
N ALA A 377 14.77 4.75 2.69
CA ALA A 377 15.29 4.09 1.49
C ALA A 377 16.82 3.92 1.55
N GLU A 378 17.54 4.95 2.02
CA GLU A 378 19.01 4.91 2.17
C GLU A 378 19.46 3.88 3.21
N HIS A 379 18.77 3.81 4.35
CA HIS A 379 19.19 2.99 5.49
C HIS A 379 18.53 1.62 5.58
N SER A 380 17.56 1.30 4.73
CA SER A 380 16.74 0.07 4.83
C SER A 380 17.56 -1.22 4.86
N SER A 381 18.66 -1.30 4.10
CA SER A 381 19.55 -2.46 4.09
C SER A 381 20.32 -2.61 5.41
N GLU A 382 20.81 -1.52 5.97
CA GLU A 382 21.53 -1.51 7.25
C GLU A 382 20.59 -1.92 8.38
N TRP A 383 19.37 -1.38 8.41
CA TRP A 383 18.36 -1.72 9.41
C TRP A 383 17.97 -3.20 9.33
N THR A 384 17.79 -3.73 8.13
CA THR A 384 17.55 -5.16 7.93
C THR A 384 18.70 -6.02 8.46
N ASN A 385 19.94 -5.60 8.23
CA ASN A 385 21.11 -6.30 8.74
C ASN A 385 21.19 -6.25 10.27
N ILE A 386 20.98 -5.08 10.88
CA ILE A 386 20.96 -4.91 12.35
C ILE A 386 19.90 -5.81 12.96
N MET A 387 18.66 -5.78 12.45
CA MET A 387 17.57 -6.61 12.93
C MET A 387 17.88 -8.10 12.80
N THR A 388 18.49 -8.51 11.68
CA THR A 388 18.90 -9.90 11.44
C THR A 388 19.97 -10.32 12.44
N ASN A 389 21.03 -9.54 12.55
CA ASN A 389 22.18 -9.85 13.40
C ASN A 389 21.85 -9.82 14.90
N LEU A 390 20.90 -8.99 15.31
CA LEU A 390 20.37 -8.96 16.67
C LEU A 390 19.27 -10.00 16.94
N GLY A 391 18.89 -10.79 15.93
CA GLY A 391 17.90 -11.85 16.09
C GLY A 391 16.45 -11.38 16.25
N PHE A 392 16.10 -10.21 15.73
CA PHE A 392 14.71 -9.70 15.74
C PHE A 392 13.72 -10.58 14.92
N TYR A 393 14.21 -11.53 14.14
CA TYR A 393 13.39 -12.48 13.36
C TYR A 393 12.86 -13.62 14.24
N TRP A 394 12.05 -13.31 15.22
CA TRP A 394 11.40 -14.36 15.99
C TRP A 394 10.34 -15.06 15.16
N ALA A 395 10.69 -16.24 14.70
CA ALA A 395 9.76 -17.10 13.99
C ALA A 395 8.75 -17.76 14.94
N ASP A 396 9.06 -17.77 16.26
CA ASP A 396 8.29 -18.50 17.24
C ASP A 396 8.36 -17.75 18.58
N ALA A 397 7.19 -17.42 19.15
CA ALA A 397 7.09 -16.77 20.44
C ALA A 397 7.69 -17.60 21.61
N SER A 398 8.05 -18.88 21.36
CA SER A 398 8.69 -19.75 22.32
C SER A 398 10.20 -19.56 22.43
N ALA A 399 10.85 -18.92 21.46
CA ALA A 399 12.28 -18.62 21.47
C ALA A 399 12.50 -17.17 21.90
N ALA A 400 12.45 -16.90 23.21
CA ALA A 400 12.86 -15.62 23.74
C ALA A 400 14.32 -15.36 23.36
N VAL A 401 14.55 -14.45 22.43
CA VAL A 401 15.90 -13.96 22.14
C VAL A 401 16.33 -13.14 23.37
N ALA A 402 17.49 -13.45 23.91
CA ALA A 402 18.02 -12.68 25.05
C ALA A 402 18.20 -11.22 24.63
N GLU A 403 17.83 -10.33 25.54
CA GLU A 403 18.08 -8.90 25.34
C GLU A 403 19.56 -8.66 25.05
N PRO A 404 19.88 -7.89 23.99
CA PRO A 404 21.27 -7.56 23.68
C PRO A 404 21.94 -6.76 24.81
N ASP A 405 23.25 -6.89 24.95
CA ASP A 405 24.04 -5.98 25.78
C ASP A 405 24.28 -4.68 25.00
N TRP A 406 23.27 -3.80 25.05
CA TRP A 406 23.21 -2.54 24.30
C TRP A 406 24.44 -1.67 24.44
N ALA A 407 25.11 -1.71 25.60
CA ALA A 407 26.28 -0.90 25.89
C ALA A 407 27.55 -1.39 25.17
N ASN A 408 27.60 -2.65 24.75
CA ASN A 408 28.78 -3.31 24.21
C ASN A 408 28.58 -3.82 22.77
N LEU A 409 27.59 -3.33 22.03
CA LEU A 409 27.35 -3.73 20.65
C LEU A 409 28.42 -3.18 19.69
N ASP A 410 28.89 -4.03 18.82
CA ASP A 410 29.72 -3.61 17.66
C ASP A 410 28.80 -3.28 16.47
N TRP A 411 28.32 -2.05 16.42
CA TRP A 411 27.44 -1.56 15.38
C TRP A 411 28.05 -1.70 13.98
N ALA A 412 29.38 -1.53 13.83
CA ALA A 412 30.03 -1.66 12.54
C ALA A 412 29.93 -3.07 11.95
N THR A 413 29.87 -4.08 12.80
CA THR A 413 29.63 -5.45 12.39
C THR A 413 28.14 -5.72 12.14
N LEU A 414 27.26 -5.16 12.98
CA LEU A 414 25.81 -5.39 12.88
C LEU A 414 25.17 -4.78 11.63
N THR A 415 25.70 -3.67 11.11
CA THR A 415 25.23 -3.05 9.84
C THR A 415 25.60 -3.86 8.60
N GLN A 416 26.53 -4.81 8.71
CA GLN A 416 26.97 -5.61 7.58
C GLN A 416 26.03 -6.79 7.36
N LYS A 417 25.90 -7.22 6.09
CA LYS A 417 25.12 -8.41 5.75
C LYS A 417 25.69 -9.62 6.49
N ALA A 418 24.80 -10.37 7.15
CA ALA A 418 25.19 -11.66 7.75
C ALA A 418 25.77 -12.60 6.69
N ALA A 419 26.87 -13.26 7.03
CA ALA A 419 27.58 -14.14 6.10
C ALA A 419 26.79 -15.42 5.78
#